data_f1cd93ec7123114c17478b69502a9041
#
_entry.id   f1cd93ec7123114c17478b69502a9041
#
_cell.length_a   1.000
_cell.length_b   1.000
_cell.length_c   1.000
_cell.angle_alpha   90.00
_cell.angle_beta   90.00
_cell.angle_gamma   90.00
#
_symmetry.space_group_name_H-M   'P 1'
#
loop_
_entity.id
_entity.type
_entity.pdbx_description
1 polymer ?
#
loop_
_entity_poly.entity_id
_entity_poly.type
_entity_poly.pdbx_seq_one_letter_code
_entity_poly.pdbx_strand_id
1 'polypeptide(L)'
;RGKIAPAMHELPVTENILSIALRHAEQAGAQRITALYLTIGQLASMVDDSIQFYWDIVSEGTPAEGAQLHFKRIPARLLCLDCGQEYAPDGYDLACPTCQSTQIRVVAGEEFLLESIEVE
;
A
#
# COMPACT_ATOMS: atom_id res chain seq x y z
N ARG A 1 -1.22 4.03 24.09
CA ARG A 1 -0.98 3.77 23.62
C ARG A 1 -1.11 3.78 22.37
N GLY A 2 -0.62 3.98 21.58
CA GLY A 2 -0.42 4.05 20.21
C GLY A 2 -1.40 3.44 19.28
N LYS A 3 -2.55 3.25 19.69
CA LYS A 3 -3.45 2.62 18.85
C LYS A 3 -3.97 3.40 17.76
N ILE A 4 -3.91 4.70 17.79
CA ILE A 4 -4.48 5.52 16.75
C ILE A 4 -3.57 5.75 15.59
N ALA A 5 -2.33 5.40 15.73
CA ALA A 5 -1.36 5.71 14.70
C ALA A 5 -1.71 5.15 13.32
N PRO A 6 -2.23 3.92 13.16
CA PRO A 6 -2.54 3.43 11.81
C PRO A 6 -3.52 4.31 11.05
N ALA A 7 -4.58 4.77 11.71
CA ALA A 7 -5.55 5.63 11.04
C ALA A 7 -4.93 6.95 10.61
N MET A 8 -4.03 7.51 11.42
CA MET A 8 -3.39 8.76 11.09
C MET A 8 -2.41 8.60 9.93
N HIS A 9 -1.76 7.43 9.82
CA HIS A 9 -0.88 7.18 8.70
C HIS A 9 -1.65 7.06 7.40
N GLU A 10 -2.82 6.47 7.44
CA GLU A 10 -3.58 6.20 6.22
C GLU A 10 -4.14 7.47 5.60
N LEU A 11 -4.52 8.45 6.41
CA LEU A 11 -5.05 9.69 5.85
C LEU A 11 -3.98 10.49 5.09
N PRO A 12 -2.81 10.79 5.66
CA PRO A 12 -1.79 11.52 4.90
C PRO A 12 -1.34 10.76 3.65
N VAL A 13 -1.26 9.43 3.72
CA VAL A 13 -0.87 8.64 2.58
C VAL A 13 -1.93 8.72 1.49
N THR A 14 -3.22 8.67 1.87
CA THR A 14 -4.31 8.78 0.92
C THR A 14 -4.31 10.14 0.24
N GLU A 15 -4.06 11.21 1.01
CA GLU A 15 -3.97 12.55 0.45
C GLU A 15 -2.83 12.66 -0.54
N ASN A 16 -1.71 12.01 -0.26
CA ASN A 16 -0.56 12.03 -1.14
C ASN A 16 -0.85 11.28 -2.44
N ILE A 17 -1.53 10.14 -2.35
CA ILE A 17 -1.93 9.39 -3.54
C ILE A 17 -2.83 10.25 -4.43
N LEU A 18 -3.79 10.94 -3.83
CA LEU A 18 -4.68 11.80 -4.59
C LEU A 18 -3.90 12.90 -5.30
N SER A 19 -2.96 13.53 -4.62
CA SER A 19 -2.15 14.59 -5.20
C SER A 19 -1.35 14.08 -6.39
N ILE A 20 -0.75 12.91 -6.25
CA ILE A 20 0.04 12.33 -7.33
C ILE A 20 -0.86 11.99 -8.52
N ALA A 21 -2.01 11.37 -8.26
CA ALA A 21 -2.94 10.98 -9.31
C ALA A 21 -3.47 12.20 -10.06
N LEU A 22 -3.82 13.25 -9.35
CA LEU A 22 -4.33 14.47 -9.98
C LEU A 22 -3.27 15.12 -10.86
N ARG A 23 -2.02 15.11 -10.41
CA ARG A 23 -0.94 15.70 -11.21
C ARG A 23 -0.74 14.93 -12.51
N HIS A 24 -0.78 13.60 -12.44
CA HIS A 24 -0.62 12.80 -13.64
C HIS A 24 -1.80 12.95 -14.59
N ALA A 25 -3.02 13.03 -14.06
CA ALA A 25 -4.19 13.25 -14.89
C ALA A 25 -4.11 14.60 -15.60
N GLU A 26 -3.66 15.63 -14.91
CA GLU A 26 -3.51 16.95 -15.49
C GLU A 26 -2.48 16.94 -16.63
N GLN A 27 -1.34 16.27 -16.38
CA GLN A 27 -0.30 16.16 -17.40
C GLN A 27 -0.78 15.40 -18.62
N ALA A 28 -1.71 14.48 -18.47
CA ALA A 28 -2.28 13.72 -19.56
C ALA A 28 -3.43 14.44 -20.26
N GLY A 29 -3.81 15.62 -19.76
CA GLY A 29 -4.95 16.35 -20.31
C GLY A 29 -6.29 15.71 -20.03
N ALA A 30 -6.35 14.86 -19.01
CA ALA A 30 -7.56 14.15 -18.67
C ALA A 30 -8.49 15.02 -17.83
N GLN A 31 -9.79 14.77 -17.92
CA GLN A 31 -10.78 15.51 -17.17
C GLN A 31 -11.20 14.78 -15.90
N ARG A 32 -11.09 13.45 -15.90
CA ARG A 32 -11.53 12.64 -14.76
C ARG A 32 -10.60 11.45 -14.59
N ILE A 33 -10.48 11.02 -13.35
CA ILE A 33 -9.84 9.76 -13.01
C ILE A 33 -10.93 8.77 -12.66
N THR A 34 -10.94 7.62 -13.31
CA THR A 34 -12.00 6.62 -13.11
C THR A 34 -11.53 5.45 -12.24
N ALA A 35 -10.23 5.18 -12.20
CA ALA A 35 -9.70 4.08 -11.39
C ALA A 35 -8.25 4.32 -11.06
N LEU A 36 -7.82 3.78 -9.90
CA LEU A 36 -6.43 3.77 -9.49
C LEU A 36 -6.04 2.34 -9.15
N TYR A 37 -4.82 1.97 -9.49
CA TYR A 37 -4.28 0.64 -9.23
C TYR A 37 -3.11 0.78 -8.26
N LEU A 38 -3.27 0.18 -7.08
CA LEU A 38 -2.31 0.32 -5.98
C LEU A 38 -1.70 -1.04 -5.65
N THR A 39 -0.42 -1.02 -5.33
CA THR A 39 0.29 -2.21 -4.88
C THR A 39 0.64 -2.03 -3.42
N ILE A 40 0.21 -2.97 -2.57
CA ILE A 40 0.42 -2.88 -1.14
C ILE A 40 0.98 -4.21 -0.65
N GLY A 41 2.10 -4.13 0.06
CA GLY A 41 2.72 -5.32 0.61
C GLY A 41 1.98 -5.87 1.83
N GLN A 42 2.11 -7.17 2.05
CA GLN A 42 1.47 -7.84 3.17
C GLN A 42 1.89 -7.24 4.51
N LEU A 43 3.14 -6.78 4.61
CA LEU A 43 3.69 -6.23 5.85
C LEU A 43 3.48 -4.73 5.99
N ALA A 44 2.93 -4.07 4.96
CA ALA A 44 2.61 -2.66 5.07
C ALA A 44 1.48 -2.49 6.07
N SER A 45 1.56 -1.44 6.88
CA SER A 45 0.58 -1.23 7.93
C SER A 45 -0.70 -0.57 7.44
N MET A 46 -0.91 -0.53 6.13
CA MET A 46 -2.09 0.08 5.52
C MET A 46 -3.18 -0.96 5.33
N VAL A 47 -4.42 -0.55 5.56
CA VAL A 47 -5.59 -1.42 5.43
C VAL A 47 -6.45 -0.89 4.29
N ASP A 48 -6.82 -1.79 3.37
CA ASP A 48 -7.55 -1.41 2.15
C ASP A 48 -8.82 -0.62 2.46
N ASP A 49 -9.60 -1.11 3.44
CA ASP A 49 -10.87 -0.46 3.78
C ASP A 49 -10.66 0.94 4.32
N SER A 50 -9.61 1.16 5.10
CA SER A 50 -9.32 2.48 5.63
C SER A 50 -8.88 3.44 4.52
N ILE A 51 -8.08 2.94 3.58
CA ILE A 51 -7.66 3.77 2.46
C ILE A 51 -8.86 4.16 1.61
N GLN A 52 -9.75 3.20 1.33
CA GLN A 52 -10.96 3.49 0.57
C GLN A 52 -11.85 4.50 1.31
N PHE A 53 -11.97 4.34 2.63
CA PHE A 53 -12.76 5.26 3.43
C PHE A 53 -12.24 6.70 3.32
N TYR A 54 -10.93 6.88 3.51
CA TYR A 54 -10.36 8.23 3.41
C TYR A 54 -10.37 8.75 1.99
N TRP A 55 -10.21 7.86 1.00
CA TRP A 55 -10.28 8.27 -0.40
C TRP A 55 -11.62 8.90 -0.73
N ASP A 56 -12.69 8.27 -0.26
CA ASP A 56 -14.03 8.78 -0.54
C ASP A 56 -14.20 10.20 0.01
N ILE A 57 -13.54 10.48 1.13
CA ILE A 57 -13.61 11.80 1.76
C ILE A 57 -12.73 12.81 1.01
N VAL A 58 -11.46 12.47 0.80
CA VAL A 58 -10.51 13.45 0.27
C VAL A 58 -10.72 13.72 -1.22
N SER A 59 -11.26 12.76 -1.96
CA SER A 59 -11.46 12.94 -3.39
C SER A 59 -12.72 13.71 -3.74
N GLU A 60 -13.57 13.96 -2.76
CA GLU A 60 -14.82 14.66 -3.00
C GLU A 60 -14.57 16.06 -3.59
N GLY A 61 -15.27 16.40 -4.65
CA GLY A 61 -15.09 17.69 -5.30
C GLY A 61 -13.87 17.77 -6.21
N THR A 62 -13.17 16.68 -6.43
CA THR A 62 -12.00 16.65 -7.32
C THR A 62 -12.31 15.83 -8.56
N PRO A 63 -11.47 15.90 -9.61
CA PRO A 63 -11.64 15.04 -10.78
C PRO A 63 -11.53 13.54 -10.48
N ALA A 64 -11.07 13.18 -9.29
CA ALA A 64 -10.95 11.78 -8.90
C ALA A 64 -12.14 11.28 -8.08
N GLU A 65 -13.14 12.12 -7.86
CA GLU A 65 -14.31 11.71 -7.09
C GLU A 65 -14.99 10.53 -7.77
N GLY A 66 -15.29 9.49 -6.99
CA GLY A 66 -15.93 8.29 -7.52
C GLY A 66 -15.00 7.31 -8.18
N ALA A 67 -13.69 7.61 -8.24
CA ALA A 67 -12.74 6.68 -8.81
C ALA A 67 -12.66 5.40 -7.98
N GLN A 68 -12.50 4.26 -8.66
CA GLN A 68 -12.38 2.98 -8.00
C GLN A 68 -10.94 2.68 -7.66
N LEU A 69 -10.70 2.24 -6.43
CA LEU A 69 -9.37 1.80 -6.02
C LEU A 69 -9.27 0.29 -6.16
N HIS A 70 -8.21 -0.16 -6.82
CA HIS A 70 -7.92 -1.58 -6.98
C HIS A 70 -6.63 -1.86 -6.23
N PHE A 71 -6.65 -2.88 -5.38
CA PHE A 71 -5.52 -3.20 -4.53
C PHE A 71 -4.91 -4.53 -4.93
N LYS A 72 -3.61 -4.52 -5.19
CA LYS A 72 -2.86 -5.75 -5.42
C LYS A 72 -1.95 -5.96 -4.23
N ARG A 73 -2.09 -7.11 -3.57
CA ARG A 73 -1.28 -7.43 -2.40
C ARG A 73 -0.05 -8.22 -2.82
N ILE A 74 1.10 -7.82 -2.27
CA ILE A 74 2.36 -8.48 -2.50
C ILE A 74 2.69 -9.32 -1.27
N PRO A 75 2.86 -10.65 -1.42
CA PRO A 75 3.17 -11.50 -0.28
C PRO A 75 4.48 -11.14 0.36
N ALA A 76 4.58 -11.32 1.67
CA ALA A 76 5.81 -11.07 2.40
C ALA A 76 6.84 -12.15 2.09
N ARG A 77 8.10 -11.73 1.91
CA ARG A 77 9.23 -12.63 1.74
C ARG A 77 10.35 -12.13 2.65
N LEU A 78 10.92 -13.04 3.41
CA LEU A 78 11.97 -12.73 4.36
C LEU A 78 13.22 -13.52 4.02
N LEU A 79 14.38 -12.94 4.33
CA LEU A 79 15.68 -13.60 4.15
C LEU A 79 16.32 -13.75 5.51
N CYS A 80 16.67 -14.98 5.88
CA CYS A 80 17.41 -15.23 7.10
C CYS A 80 18.86 -14.84 6.87
N LEU A 81 19.37 -13.96 7.72
CA LEU A 81 20.74 -13.49 7.59
C LEU A 81 21.74 -14.48 8.16
N ASP A 82 21.29 -15.45 8.95
CA ASP A 82 22.17 -16.46 9.54
C ASP A 82 22.37 -17.66 8.65
N CYS A 83 21.30 -18.17 8.02
CA CYS A 83 21.42 -19.38 7.18
C CYS A 83 21.17 -19.13 5.71
N GLY A 84 20.73 -17.93 5.33
CA GLY A 84 20.55 -17.59 3.92
C GLY A 84 19.25 -18.09 3.31
N GLN A 85 18.38 -18.67 4.10
CA GLN A 85 17.11 -19.20 3.61
C GLN A 85 16.13 -18.06 3.38
N GLU A 86 15.48 -18.06 2.20
CA GLU A 86 14.40 -17.13 1.94
C GLU A 86 13.08 -17.85 2.19
N TYR A 87 12.13 -17.18 2.83
CA TYR A 87 10.89 -17.85 3.23
C TYR A 87 9.76 -16.84 3.36
N ALA A 88 8.53 -17.35 3.41
CA ALA A 88 7.35 -16.55 3.72
C ALA A 88 7.05 -16.70 5.21
N PRO A 89 6.68 -15.59 5.90
CA PRO A 89 6.35 -15.71 7.32
C PRO A 89 5.07 -16.52 7.52
N ASP A 90 4.98 -17.15 8.68
CA ASP A 90 3.82 -17.93 9.06
C ASP A 90 3.05 -17.12 10.11
N GLY A 91 1.97 -16.47 9.67
CA GLY A 91 1.21 -15.60 10.56
C GLY A 91 2.07 -14.45 11.05
N TYR A 92 2.16 -14.31 12.37
CA TYR A 92 2.96 -13.25 12.97
C TYR A 92 4.35 -13.73 13.39
N ASP A 93 4.68 -14.98 13.11
CA ASP A 93 5.97 -15.52 13.47
C ASP A 93 6.94 -15.26 12.32
N LEU A 94 7.90 -14.40 12.56
CA LEU A 94 8.88 -14.02 11.55
C LEU A 94 10.19 -14.78 11.67
N ALA A 95 10.33 -15.68 12.62
CA ALA A 95 11.56 -16.43 12.79
C ALA A 95 11.77 -17.40 11.64
N CYS A 96 13.04 -17.66 11.31
CA CYS A 96 13.39 -18.56 10.24
C CYS A 96 12.89 -19.98 10.55
N PRO A 97 12.14 -20.60 9.65
CA PRO A 97 11.64 -21.97 9.91
C PRO A 97 12.76 -23.02 9.91
N THR A 98 13.91 -22.71 9.33
CA THR A 98 15.01 -23.65 9.25
C THR A 98 15.91 -23.58 10.47
N CYS A 99 16.29 -22.38 10.94
CA CYS A 99 17.23 -22.25 12.05
C CYS A 99 16.69 -21.43 13.21
N GLN A 100 15.46 -20.97 13.13
CA GLN A 100 14.78 -20.18 14.18
C GLN A 100 15.45 -18.85 14.51
N SER A 101 16.34 -18.37 13.67
CA SER A 101 16.95 -17.07 13.86
C SER A 101 15.94 -15.95 13.69
N THR A 102 16.14 -14.87 14.43
CA THR A 102 15.36 -13.65 14.25
C THR A 102 16.17 -12.57 13.53
N GLN A 103 17.36 -12.91 13.07
CA GLN A 103 18.16 -11.99 12.26
C GLN A 103 17.71 -12.12 10.82
N ILE A 104 16.72 -11.30 10.45
CA ILE A 104 16.07 -11.42 9.16
C ILE A 104 16.04 -10.08 8.46
N ARG A 105 15.87 -10.11 7.14
CA ARG A 105 15.67 -8.92 6.33
C ARG A 105 14.43 -9.13 5.47
N VAL A 106 13.63 -8.09 5.31
CA VAL A 106 12.46 -8.14 4.44
C VAL A 106 12.90 -7.99 2.99
N VAL A 107 12.54 -8.97 2.16
CA VAL A 107 12.86 -8.96 0.74
C VAL A 107 11.70 -8.39 -0.06
N ALA A 108 10.47 -8.69 0.34
CA ALA A 108 9.27 -8.20 -0.32
C ALA A 108 8.14 -8.16 0.70
N GLY A 109 7.14 -7.32 0.42
CA GLY A 109 5.96 -7.24 1.27
C GLY A 109 5.81 -5.93 2.00
N GLU A 110 6.70 -4.98 1.77
CA GLU A 110 6.59 -3.65 2.37
C GLU A 110 6.16 -2.59 1.37
N GLU A 111 5.88 -2.99 0.14
CA GLU A 111 5.57 -2.04 -0.93
C GLU A 111 4.29 -1.26 -0.64
N PHE A 112 4.28 -0.02 -1.08
CA PHE A 112 3.06 0.77 -1.11
C PHE A 112 3.24 1.82 -2.19
N LEU A 113 2.60 1.62 -3.34
CA LEU A 113 2.77 2.55 -4.44
C LEU A 113 1.56 2.57 -5.35
N LEU A 114 1.41 3.68 -6.03
CA LEU A 114 0.41 3.84 -7.07
C LEU A 114 1.02 3.38 -8.37
N GLU A 115 0.51 2.25 -8.91
CA GLU A 115 1.04 1.67 -10.13
C GLU A 115 0.58 2.43 -11.36
N SER A 116 -0.72 2.71 -11.43
CA SER A 116 -1.28 3.35 -12.61
C SER A 116 -2.65 3.92 -12.28
N ILE A 117 -3.12 4.78 -13.17
CA ILE A 117 -4.48 5.32 -13.09
C ILE A 117 -5.17 5.14 -14.43
N GLU A 118 -6.50 5.08 -14.40
CA GLU A 118 -7.33 5.14 -15.60
C GLU A 118 -8.03 6.48 -15.63
N VAL A 119 -8.02 7.11 -16.79
CA VAL A 119 -8.58 8.45 -16.93
C VAL A 119 -9.51 8.50 -18.14
N GLU A 120 -10.32 9.56 -18.17
CA GLU A 120 -11.14 9.85 -19.36
C GLU A 120 -11.21 11.35 -19.64
#